data_1cacd5c64f72a8e737b145f2d464496c
#
_entry.id   1cacd5c64f72a8e737b145f2d464496c
#
_cell.length_a   1.000
_cell.length_b   1.000
_cell.length_c   1.000
_cell.angle_alpha   90.00
_cell.angle_beta   90.00
_cell.angle_gamma   90.00
#
_symmetry.space_group_name_H-M   'P 1'
#
loop_
_entity.id
_entity.type
_entity.pdbx_description
1 polymer ?
#
loop_
_entity_poly.entity_id
_entity_poly.type
_entity_poly.pdbx_seq_one_letter_code
_entity_poly.pdbx_strand_id
1 'polypeptide(L)'
;MPSIKDLNDYQRESRKTWNLVHTDHPIVYPTLGLVNEAGELAGKVKKIFRDHAGQVSETDREALKYELGDVLWYLAQIATELNIPLQEVAEANLEKLFSRLERGKIRGEGDYR
;
A
#
# COMPACT_ATOMS: atom_id res chain seq x y z
N MET A 1 7.04 -4.15 20.80
CA MET A 1 6.16 -3.68 19.71
C MET A 1 6.26 -2.16 19.58
N PRO A 2 6.72 -1.64 18.46
CA PRO A 2 6.80 -0.19 18.31
C PRO A 2 5.42 0.46 18.28
N SER A 3 5.37 1.71 18.76
CA SER A 3 4.17 2.53 18.71
C SER A 3 4.30 3.50 17.53
N ILE A 4 3.26 3.63 16.74
CA ILE A 4 3.25 4.53 15.59
C ILE A 4 2.13 5.56 15.74
N LYS A 5 2.40 6.80 15.32
CA LYS A 5 1.44 7.91 15.35
C LYS A 5 1.06 8.37 13.95
N ASP A 6 1.96 8.20 12.98
CA ASP A 6 1.74 8.61 11.59
C ASP A 6 2.41 7.59 10.64
N LEU A 7 2.29 7.84 9.35
CA LEU A 7 2.88 6.97 8.34
C LEU A 7 4.39 7.04 8.32
N ASN A 8 4.99 8.16 8.72
CA ASN A 8 6.45 8.25 8.82
C ASN A 8 7.01 7.34 9.91
N ASP A 9 6.30 7.24 11.05
CA ASP A 9 6.68 6.29 12.11
C ASP A 9 6.63 4.86 11.58
N TYR A 10 5.56 4.51 10.87
CA TYR A 10 5.43 3.20 10.26
C TYR A 10 6.57 2.94 9.27
N GLN A 11 6.86 3.90 8.39
CA GLN A 11 7.91 3.78 7.39
C GLN A 11 9.27 3.50 8.05
N ARG A 12 9.61 4.27 9.09
CA ARG A 12 10.85 4.10 9.82
C ARG A 12 10.93 2.74 10.51
N GLU A 13 9.87 2.35 11.22
CA GLU A 13 9.85 1.09 11.95
C GLU A 13 9.84 -0.11 10.99
N SER A 14 9.10 -0.03 9.89
CA SER A 14 9.06 -1.09 8.89
C SER A 14 10.43 -1.35 8.28
N ARG A 15 11.25 -0.29 8.10
CA ARG A 15 12.58 -0.44 7.51
C ARG A 15 13.51 -1.31 8.35
N LYS A 16 13.29 -1.40 9.65
CA LYS A 16 14.07 -2.28 10.54
C LYS A 16 13.88 -3.75 10.20
N THR A 17 12.79 -4.10 9.52
CA THR A 17 12.51 -5.48 9.09
C THR A 17 13.02 -5.75 7.67
N TRP A 18 13.61 -4.77 7.00
CA TRP A 18 14.22 -4.95 5.69
C TRP A 18 15.51 -5.75 5.84
N ASN A 19 15.48 -6.98 5.36
CA ASN A 19 16.60 -7.90 5.45
C ASN A 19 16.91 -8.49 4.08
N LEU A 20 17.19 -7.60 3.12
CA LEU A 20 17.29 -8.00 1.73
C LEU A 20 18.69 -7.75 1.18
N VAL A 21 18.96 -8.47 0.12
CA VAL A 21 20.23 -8.42 -0.61
C VAL A 21 20.43 -7.04 -1.22
N HIS A 22 21.64 -6.52 -1.10
CA HIS A 22 22.02 -5.30 -1.79
C HIS A 22 21.96 -5.52 -3.30
N THR A 23 21.37 -4.57 -4.01
CA THR A 23 21.22 -4.61 -5.46
C THR A 23 21.47 -3.23 -6.04
N ASP A 24 21.91 -3.17 -7.29
CA ASP A 24 22.08 -1.92 -8.01
C ASP A 24 20.74 -1.30 -8.42
N HIS A 25 19.63 -2.03 -8.21
CA HIS A 25 18.29 -1.59 -8.58
C HIS A 25 17.34 -1.70 -7.36
N PRO A 26 17.56 -0.84 -6.35
CA PRO A 26 16.89 -1.02 -5.05
C PRO A 26 15.36 -0.88 -5.07
N ILE A 27 14.79 -0.22 -6.09
CA ILE A 27 13.33 -0.10 -6.19
C ILE A 27 12.66 -1.27 -6.89
N VAL A 28 13.42 -2.13 -7.57
CA VAL A 28 12.84 -3.23 -8.34
C VAL A 28 12.19 -4.25 -7.42
N TYR A 29 12.90 -4.71 -6.40
CA TYR A 29 12.38 -5.74 -5.50
C TYR A 29 11.08 -5.29 -4.82
N PRO A 30 11.02 -4.13 -4.13
CA PRO A 30 9.78 -3.75 -3.47
C PRO A 30 8.65 -3.43 -4.43
N THR A 31 8.94 -2.96 -5.65
CA THR A 31 7.90 -2.74 -6.65
C THR A 31 7.27 -4.06 -7.10
N LEU A 32 8.08 -5.07 -7.35
CA LEU A 32 7.57 -6.40 -7.70
C LEU A 32 6.84 -7.03 -6.51
N GLY A 33 7.34 -6.82 -5.29
CA GLY A 33 6.67 -7.27 -4.08
C GLY A 33 5.30 -6.64 -3.89
N LEU A 34 5.17 -5.35 -4.19
CA LEU A 34 3.89 -4.65 -4.13
C LEU A 34 2.86 -5.30 -5.05
N VAL A 35 3.23 -5.59 -6.30
CA VAL A 35 2.34 -6.23 -7.26
C VAL A 35 1.97 -7.64 -6.80
N ASN A 36 2.95 -8.39 -6.28
CA ASN A 36 2.73 -9.75 -5.77
C ASN A 36 1.74 -9.74 -4.61
N GLU A 37 1.91 -8.86 -3.65
CA GLU A 37 1.01 -8.79 -2.48
C GLU A 37 -0.37 -8.27 -2.85
N ALA A 38 -0.48 -7.34 -3.78
CA ALA A 38 -1.76 -6.91 -4.33
C ALA A 38 -2.47 -8.09 -5.00
N GLY A 39 -1.70 -8.95 -5.69
CA GLY A 39 -2.22 -10.19 -6.27
C GLY A 39 -2.69 -11.19 -5.23
N GLU A 40 -1.98 -11.32 -4.12
CA GLU A 40 -2.39 -12.18 -3.00
C GLU A 40 -3.73 -11.71 -2.40
N LEU A 41 -3.87 -10.40 -2.22
CA LEU A 41 -5.12 -9.81 -1.79
C LEU A 41 -6.25 -10.14 -2.77
N ALA A 42 -6.01 -9.93 -4.06
CA ALA A 42 -6.98 -10.24 -5.12
C ALA A 42 -7.35 -11.72 -5.13
N GLY A 43 -6.38 -12.61 -4.94
CA GLY A 43 -6.60 -14.05 -4.89
C GLY A 43 -7.50 -14.46 -3.72
N LYS A 44 -7.32 -13.87 -2.56
CA LYS A 44 -8.17 -14.13 -1.39
C LYS A 44 -9.60 -13.62 -1.62
N VAL A 45 -9.76 -12.44 -2.17
CA VAL A 45 -11.08 -11.87 -2.51
C VAL A 45 -11.78 -12.75 -3.55
N LYS A 46 -11.07 -13.19 -4.57
CA LYS A 46 -11.60 -14.10 -5.59
C LYS A 46 -12.20 -15.36 -4.95
N LYS A 47 -11.49 -15.96 -4.00
CA LYS A 47 -11.94 -17.17 -3.33
C LYS A 47 -13.16 -16.93 -2.45
N ILE A 48 -13.27 -15.77 -1.81
CA ILE A 48 -14.44 -15.40 -1.03
C ILE A 48 -15.68 -15.35 -1.95
N PHE A 49 -15.56 -14.76 -3.13
CA PHE A 49 -16.65 -14.74 -4.10
C PHE A 49 -17.01 -16.15 -4.60
N ARG A 50 -16.01 -16.96 -4.89
CA ARG A 50 -16.23 -18.32 -5.39
C ARG A 50 -16.86 -19.24 -4.33
N ASP A 51 -16.32 -19.21 -3.11
CA ASP A 51 -16.64 -20.21 -2.10
C ASP A 51 -17.68 -19.77 -1.06
N HIS A 52 -17.82 -18.44 -0.86
CA HIS A 52 -18.67 -17.87 0.19
C HIS A 52 -19.70 -16.85 -0.36
N ALA A 53 -19.97 -16.90 -1.65
CA ALA A 53 -20.96 -16.00 -2.31
C ALA A 53 -20.71 -14.51 -2.01
N GLY A 54 -19.44 -14.12 -1.88
CA GLY A 54 -19.06 -12.74 -1.58
C GLY A 54 -19.22 -12.32 -0.13
N GLN A 55 -19.59 -13.23 0.77
CA GLN A 55 -19.74 -12.95 2.20
C GLN A 55 -18.37 -12.98 2.88
N VAL A 56 -17.94 -11.84 3.43
CA VAL A 56 -16.66 -11.70 4.12
C VAL A 56 -16.84 -12.07 5.60
N SER A 57 -16.27 -13.22 6.01
CA SER A 57 -16.28 -13.64 7.41
C SER A 57 -15.24 -12.86 8.24
N GLU A 58 -15.30 -12.98 9.57
CA GLU A 58 -14.25 -12.40 10.43
C GLU A 58 -12.87 -13.00 10.14
N THR A 59 -12.81 -14.29 9.84
CA THR A 59 -11.55 -14.95 9.45
C THR A 59 -11.02 -14.37 8.15
N ASP A 60 -11.89 -14.17 7.17
CA ASP A 60 -11.53 -13.52 5.90
C ASP A 60 -11.02 -12.10 6.13
N ARG A 61 -11.73 -11.34 6.96
CA ARG A 61 -11.37 -9.96 7.28
C ARG A 61 -9.97 -9.87 7.90
N GLU A 62 -9.65 -10.75 8.83
CA GLU A 62 -8.32 -10.80 9.44
C GLU A 62 -7.25 -11.17 8.41
N ALA A 63 -7.52 -12.15 7.55
CA ALA A 63 -6.58 -12.53 6.50
C ALA A 63 -6.32 -11.38 5.53
N LEU A 64 -7.38 -10.65 5.12
CA LEU A 64 -7.26 -9.50 4.22
C LEU A 64 -6.49 -8.35 4.89
N LYS A 65 -6.67 -8.16 6.20
CA LYS A 65 -5.91 -7.16 6.96
C LYS A 65 -4.41 -7.40 6.86
N TYR A 66 -3.97 -8.65 6.99
CA TYR A 66 -2.56 -9.00 6.87
C TYR A 66 -2.02 -8.73 5.46
N GLU A 67 -2.81 -9.06 4.43
CA GLU A 67 -2.42 -8.78 3.05
C GLU A 67 -2.33 -7.26 2.79
N LEU A 68 -3.25 -6.48 3.34
CA LEU A 68 -3.18 -5.02 3.27
C LEU A 68 -1.91 -4.50 3.93
N GLY A 69 -1.53 -5.09 5.06
CA GLY A 69 -0.27 -4.75 5.74
C GLY A 69 0.95 -5.04 4.87
N ASP A 70 0.95 -6.17 4.16
CA ASP A 70 2.06 -6.52 3.28
C ASP A 70 2.16 -5.55 2.10
N VAL A 71 1.04 -5.12 1.53
CA VAL A 71 1.02 -4.07 0.50
C VAL A 71 1.59 -2.76 1.06
N LEU A 72 1.16 -2.37 2.25
CA LEU A 72 1.64 -1.15 2.90
C LEU A 72 3.15 -1.21 3.16
N TRP A 73 3.66 -2.38 3.56
CA TRP A 73 5.09 -2.57 3.80
C TRP A 73 5.91 -2.28 2.55
N TYR A 74 5.50 -2.84 1.40
CA TYR A 74 6.21 -2.59 0.15
C TYR A 74 6.10 -1.14 -0.31
N LEU A 75 4.95 -0.49 -0.12
CA LEU A 75 4.80 0.95 -0.39
C LEU A 75 5.80 1.76 0.43
N ALA A 76 5.94 1.43 1.71
CA ALA A 76 6.88 2.11 2.60
C ALA A 76 8.32 1.93 2.14
N GLN A 77 8.69 0.73 1.67
CA GLN A 77 10.06 0.48 1.21
C GLN A 77 10.37 1.23 -0.09
N ILE A 78 9.44 1.28 -1.01
CA ILE A 78 9.61 2.06 -2.25
C ILE A 78 9.82 3.53 -1.90
N ALA A 79 8.99 4.09 -1.02
CA ALA A 79 9.12 5.48 -0.58
C ALA A 79 10.49 5.74 0.06
N THR A 80 10.97 4.82 0.90
CA THR A 80 12.28 4.93 1.53
C THR A 80 13.41 4.95 0.49
N GLU A 81 13.34 4.06 -0.51
CA GLU A 81 14.34 4.02 -1.57
C GLU A 81 14.35 5.29 -2.44
N LEU A 82 13.21 5.96 -2.54
CA LEU A 82 13.08 7.22 -3.27
C LEU A 82 13.31 8.46 -2.39
N ASN A 83 13.62 8.27 -1.12
CA ASN A 83 13.78 9.37 -0.14
C ASN A 83 12.52 10.23 -0.02
N ILE A 84 11.37 9.60 -0.08
CA ILE A 84 10.07 10.28 0.07
C ILE A 84 9.46 9.85 1.41
N PRO A 85 9.11 10.81 2.29
CA PRO A 85 8.33 10.46 3.50
C PRO A 85 6.97 9.88 3.12
N LEU A 86 6.60 8.75 3.69
CA LEU A 86 5.34 8.10 3.36
C LEU A 86 4.13 8.98 3.72
N GLN A 87 4.24 9.76 4.78
CA GLN A 87 3.23 10.75 5.16
C GLN A 87 2.99 11.76 4.04
N GLU A 88 4.07 12.21 3.38
CA GLU A 88 3.98 13.14 2.26
C GLU A 88 3.25 12.52 1.06
N VAL A 89 3.45 11.22 0.80
CA VAL A 89 2.72 10.52 -0.25
C VAL A 89 1.21 10.57 0.02
N ALA A 90 0.81 10.31 1.25
CA ALA A 90 -0.60 10.36 1.64
C ALA A 90 -1.17 11.79 1.53
N GLU A 91 -0.43 12.78 2.02
CA GLU A 91 -0.87 14.18 1.99
C GLU A 91 -1.00 14.68 0.55
N ALA A 92 -0.02 14.40 -0.30
CA ALA A 92 -0.06 14.79 -1.72
C ALA A 92 -1.23 14.14 -2.44
N ASN A 93 -1.53 12.88 -2.10
CA ASN A 93 -2.68 12.18 -2.67
C ASN A 93 -3.99 12.85 -2.28
N LEU A 94 -4.16 13.18 -0.99
CA LEU A 94 -5.37 13.87 -0.52
C LEU A 94 -5.51 15.25 -1.15
N GLU A 95 -4.43 16.01 -1.22
CA GLU A 95 -4.43 17.33 -1.84
C GLU A 95 -4.90 17.25 -3.29
N LYS A 96 -4.36 16.31 -4.04
CA LYS A 96 -4.75 16.06 -5.43
C LYS A 96 -6.24 15.73 -5.54
N LEU A 97 -6.72 14.80 -4.71
CA LEU A 97 -8.11 14.34 -4.76
C LEU A 97 -9.09 15.44 -4.36
N PHE A 98 -8.80 16.18 -3.30
CA PHE A 98 -9.67 17.27 -2.85
C PHE A 98 -9.67 18.45 -3.85
N SER A 99 -8.54 18.73 -4.48
CA SER A 99 -8.48 19.71 -5.57
C SER A 99 -9.40 19.29 -6.73
N ARG A 100 -9.37 18.01 -7.12
CA ARG A 100 -10.25 17.49 -8.18
C ARG A 100 -11.71 17.55 -7.78
N LEU A 101 -12.01 17.26 -6.52
CA LEU A 101 -13.39 17.34 -6.00
C LEU A 101 -13.92 18.77 -6.11
N GLU A 102 -13.16 19.76 -5.65
CA GLU A 102 -13.55 21.18 -5.71
C GLU A 102 -13.73 21.67 -7.14
N ARG A 103 -12.90 21.20 -8.07
CA ARG A 103 -12.95 21.59 -9.49
C ARG A 103 -13.91 20.73 -10.32
N GLY A 104 -14.60 19.75 -9.72
CA GLY A 104 -15.47 18.83 -10.45
C GLY A 104 -14.72 17.87 -11.37
N LYS A 105 -13.46 17.51 -11.02
CA LYS A 105 -12.57 16.69 -11.86
C LYS A 105 -12.28 15.32 -11.27
N ILE A 106 -13.08 14.84 -10.33
CA ILE A 106 -12.87 13.50 -9.71
C ILE A 106 -12.93 12.41 -10.78
N ARG A 107 -13.87 12.52 -11.70
CA ARG A 107 -13.97 11.62 -12.86
C ARG A 107 -13.16 12.19 -14.01
N GLY A 108 -12.47 11.34 -14.74
CA GLY A 108 -11.62 11.72 -15.84
C GLY A 108 -10.34 10.90 -15.84
N GLU A 109 -9.38 11.27 -16.68
CA GLU A 109 -8.14 10.54 -16.86
C GLU A 109 -6.91 11.40 -16.57
N GLY A 110 -5.83 10.72 -16.14
CA GLY A 110 -4.54 11.34 -15.92
C GLY A 110 -4.40 12.05 -14.59
N ASP A 111 -3.15 12.16 -14.11
CA ASP A 111 -2.85 12.75 -12.81
C ASP A 111 -2.84 14.28 -12.81
N TYR A 112 -2.81 14.90 -13.96
CA TYR A 112 -2.73 16.36 -14.07
C TYR A 112 -4.07 17.02 -14.37
N ARG A 113 -5.15 16.28 -14.31
CA ARG A 113 -6.48 16.85 -14.47
C ARG A 113 -6.90 17.55 -13.18
#